data_2f5b149ba3bb58accda81da015482718
#
_entry.id   2f5b149ba3bb58accda81da015482718
#
_cell.length_a   1.000
_cell.length_b   1.000
_cell.length_c   1.000
_cell.angle_alpha   90.00
_cell.angle_beta   90.00
_cell.angle_gamma   90.00
#
_symmetry.space_group_name_H-M   'P 1'
#
loop_
_entity.id
_entity.type
_entity.pdbx_description
1 polymer ?
#
loop_
_entity_poly.entity_id
_entity_poly.type
_entity_poly.pdbx_seq_one_letter_code
_entity_poly.pdbx_strand_id
1 'polypeptide(L)'
;AARALGAVISEKSPVIKITHGVKPVVETQHGSVEADFVVLAGNAYHFIEPKLRGAVLPVKSFIIGSEPLSSELVNKINPQDLAVCDPNYILEYFRLSADKRLLFGRRFPYFGDNPEIIKNALIPKMLKVYPELKNTNFEFGWGGTIGVTVNRVPQLGRISDNIFYSQGYSGHGVNVTHLAGQIMADIVGGTAERFDVFSKIKPIIFPGQHLFRNQLVSLGMLYYRLIDAL
;
A
#
# COMPACT_ATOMS: atom_id res chain seq x y z
N ALA A 1 16.92 -1.58 11.72
CA ALA A 1 17.59 -0.26 11.59
C ALA A 1 17.01 0.73 12.60
N ALA A 2 15.72 1.11 12.57
CA ALA A 2 15.15 2.16 13.44
C ALA A 2 15.36 1.88 14.94
N ARG A 3 15.12 0.65 15.42
CA ARG A 3 15.39 0.27 16.83
C ARG A 3 16.85 0.45 17.23
N ALA A 4 17.79 0.17 16.34
CA ALA A 4 19.22 0.34 16.59
C ALA A 4 19.63 1.84 16.70
N LEU A 5 18.78 2.74 16.20
CA LEU A 5 18.91 4.18 16.32
C LEU A 5 18.09 4.77 17.49
N GLY A 6 17.57 3.94 18.38
CA GLY A 6 16.86 4.36 19.59
C GLY A 6 15.33 4.51 19.42
N ALA A 7 14.77 4.20 18.25
CA ALA A 7 13.31 4.27 18.09
C ALA A 7 12.60 3.18 18.91
N VAL A 8 11.58 3.56 19.67
CA VAL A 8 10.68 2.63 20.36
C VAL A 8 9.56 2.21 19.40
N ILE A 9 9.39 0.89 19.23
CA ILE A 9 8.35 0.32 18.37
C ILE A 9 7.39 -0.48 19.23
N SER A 10 6.13 -0.04 19.29
CA SER A 10 5.03 -0.72 20.00
C SER A 10 4.17 -1.47 18.99
N GLU A 11 4.29 -2.79 18.99
CA GLU A 11 3.46 -3.68 18.17
C GLU A 11 2.13 -3.94 18.85
N LYS A 12 1.10 -4.36 18.06
CA LYS A 12 -0.25 -4.69 18.55
C LYS A 12 -0.89 -3.56 19.39
N SER A 13 -0.53 -2.32 19.06
CA SER A 13 -0.95 -1.11 19.76
C SER A 13 -1.75 -0.19 18.81
N PRO A 14 -2.95 -0.61 18.37
CA PRO A 14 -3.75 0.21 17.46
C PRO A 14 -4.12 1.53 18.14
N VAL A 15 -3.86 2.62 17.44
CA VAL A 15 -4.28 3.96 17.88
C VAL A 15 -5.78 4.07 17.70
N ILE A 16 -6.47 4.48 18.78
CA ILE A 16 -7.93 4.62 18.82
C ILE A 16 -8.38 6.08 18.79
N LYS A 17 -7.50 7.00 19.21
CA LYS A 17 -7.82 8.43 19.25
C LYS A 17 -6.55 9.27 19.20
N ILE A 18 -6.68 10.47 18.63
CA ILE A 18 -5.65 11.50 18.69
C ILE A 18 -6.33 12.77 19.23
N THR A 19 -5.85 13.25 20.37
CA THR A 19 -6.29 14.52 20.97
C THR A 19 -5.32 15.61 20.52
N HIS A 20 -5.85 16.61 19.81
CA HIS A 20 -5.05 17.74 19.33
C HIS A 20 -4.76 18.72 20.48
N GLY A 21 -3.64 19.42 20.41
CA GLY A 21 -3.22 20.41 21.40
C GLY A 21 -1.79 20.89 21.16
N VAL A 22 -1.27 21.70 22.06
CA VAL A 22 0.14 22.15 22.06
C VAL A 22 1.05 20.93 22.11
N LYS A 23 0.67 19.92 22.89
CA LYS A 23 1.24 18.57 22.87
C LYS A 23 0.13 17.59 22.55
N PRO A 24 0.08 17.06 21.34
CA PRO A 24 -0.91 16.06 20.95
C PRO A 24 -0.73 14.76 21.73
N VAL A 25 -1.86 14.12 22.06
CA VAL A 25 -1.88 12.84 22.78
C VAL A 25 -2.42 11.75 21.84
N VAL A 26 -1.65 10.69 21.68
CA VAL A 26 -2.01 9.50 20.92
C VAL A 26 -2.45 8.42 21.90
N GLU A 27 -3.69 7.94 21.78
CA GLU A 27 -4.30 6.99 22.70
C GLU A 27 -4.43 5.60 22.04
N THR A 28 -4.11 4.56 22.80
CA THR A 28 -4.34 3.14 22.49
C THR A 28 -5.22 2.52 23.56
N GLN A 29 -5.62 1.25 23.41
CA GLN A 29 -6.34 0.54 24.46
C GLN A 29 -5.53 0.33 25.76
N HIS A 30 -4.20 0.41 25.69
CA HIS A 30 -3.30 0.04 26.78
C HIS A 30 -2.51 1.22 27.35
N GLY A 31 -2.69 2.42 26.82
CA GLY A 31 -1.99 3.61 27.28
C GLY A 31 -2.02 4.73 26.26
N SER A 32 -1.33 5.81 26.61
CA SER A 32 -1.24 7.00 25.76
C SER A 32 0.21 7.52 25.70
N VAL A 33 0.51 8.26 24.64
CA VAL A 33 1.77 8.95 24.44
C VAL A 33 1.47 10.41 24.14
N GLU A 34 2.05 11.30 24.95
CA GLU A 34 2.13 12.74 24.66
C GLU A 34 3.41 13.02 23.88
N ALA A 35 3.36 13.82 22.84
CA ALA A 35 4.50 14.12 21.99
C ALA A 35 4.47 15.59 21.53
N ASP A 36 5.63 16.13 21.14
CA ASP A 36 5.70 17.45 20.53
C ASP A 36 5.17 17.43 19.09
N PHE A 37 5.38 16.32 18.37
CA PHE A 37 4.91 16.11 17.01
C PHE A 37 4.29 14.72 16.82
N VAL A 38 3.29 14.62 15.95
CA VAL A 38 2.69 13.36 15.51
C VAL A 38 2.74 13.25 13.99
N VAL A 39 3.22 12.12 13.46
CA VAL A 39 3.20 11.83 12.03
C VAL A 39 2.28 10.64 11.76
N LEU A 40 1.22 10.88 11.01
CA LEU A 40 0.28 9.85 10.58
C LEU A 40 0.80 9.17 9.31
N ALA A 41 1.32 7.95 9.44
CA ALA A 41 1.86 7.16 8.34
C ALA A 41 1.06 5.86 8.09
N GLY A 42 -0.18 5.79 8.54
CA GLY A 42 -1.05 4.61 8.47
C GLY A 42 -1.59 4.30 7.07
N ASN A 43 -1.32 5.15 6.06
CA ASN A 43 -1.76 4.98 4.69
C ASN A 43 -3.27 4.66 4.59
N ALA A 44 -3.63 3.47 4.06
CA ALA A 44 -5.02 3.02 3.92
C ALA A 44 -5.61 2.36 5.19
N TYR A 45 -4.84 2.25 6.25
CA TYR A 45 -5.23 1.52 7.47
C TYR A 45 -5.70 2.43 8.62
N HIS A 46 -5.67 3.75 8.45
CA HIS A 46 -6.14 4.66 9.47
C HIS A 46 -7.40 5.41 9.04
N PHE A 47 -8.35 5.58 9.96
CA PHE A 47 -9.59 6.35 9.76
C PHE A 47 -9.86 7.27 10.95
N ILE A 48 -8.84 7.55 11.75
CA ILE A 48 -8.93 8.25 13.03
C ILE A 48 -9.09 9.75 12.80
N GLU A 49 -8.37 10.31 11.81
CA GLU A 49 -8.39 11.74 11.53
C GLU A 49 -9.53 12.09 10.57
N PRO A 50 -10.56 12.84 11.02
CA PRO A 50 -11.72 13.18 10.18
C PRO A 50 -11.37 13.97 8.91
N LYS A 51 -10.35 14.82 8.96
CA LYS A 51 -9.91 15.64 7.80
C LYS A 51 -9.36 14.81 6.65
N LEU A 52 -8.93 13.58 6.90
CA LEU A 52 -8.39 12.67 5.89
C LEU A 52 -9.41 11.66 5.37
N ARG A 53 -10.66 11.69 5.87
CA ARG A 53 -11.70 10.76 5.42
C ARG A 53 -12.01 10.96 3.94
N GLY A 54 -11.96 9.86 3.19
CA GLY A 54 -12.19 9.88 1.74
C GLY A 54 -11.03 10.40 0.89
N ALA A 55 -9.91 10.81 1.47
CA ALA A 55 -8.72 11.23 0.72
C ALA A 55 -7.98 10.05 0.08
N VAL A 56 -8.10 8.86 0.66
CA VAL A 56 -7.48 7.63 0.20
C VAL A 56 -8.51 6.53 0.08
N LEU A 57 -8.52 5.82 -1.05
CA LEU A 57 -9.34 4.65 -1.31
C LEU A 57 -8.53 3.39 -1.00
N PRO A 58 -8.98 2.52 -0.07
CA PRO A 58 -8.32 1.25 0.19
C PRO A 58 -8.61 0.26 -0.94
N VAL A 59 -7.59 -0.20 -1.63
CA VAL A 59 -7.68 -1.19 -2.70
C VAL A 59 -6.89 -2.42 -2.32
N LYS A 60 -7.50 -3.60 -2.40
CA LYS A 60 -6.82 -4.87 -2.14
C LYS A 60 -5.96 -5.28 -3.33
N SER A 61 -4.76 -5.74 -3.01
CA SER A 61 -3.85 -6.39 -3.95
C SER A 61 -3.42 -7.72 -3.37
N PHE A 62 -3.35 -8.75 -4.23
CA PHE A 62 -3.06 -10.12 -3.81
C PHE A 62 -1.88 -10.66 -4.57
N ILE A 63 -1.10 -11.52 -3.92
CA ILE A 63 0.08 -12.15 -4.48
C ILE A 63 0.02 -13.65 -4.17
N ILE A 64 0.48 -14.46 -5.12
CA ILE A 64 0.81 -15.87 -4.91
C ILE A 64 2.31 -16.09 -5.04
N GLY A 65 2.82 -17.03 -4.28
CA GLY A 65 4.23 -17.47 -4.32
C GLY A 65 4.33 -18.95 -4.60
N SER A 66 5.11 -19.30 -5.62
CA SER A 66 5.38 -20.71 -5.95
C SER A 66 6.32 -21.37 -4.94
N GLU A 67 6.48 -22.68 -5.03
CA GLU A 67 7.67 -23.37 -4.55
C GLU A 67 8.93 -22.80 -5.23
N PRO A 68 10.15 -23.03 -4.69
CA PRO A 68 11.39 -22.68 -5.39
C PRO A 68 11.48 -23.36 -6.76
N LEU A 69 11.71 -22.59 -7.80
CA LEU A 69 11.79 -23.09 -9.17
C LEU A 69 13.18 -23.65 -9.49
N SER A 70 13.22 -24.65 -10.35
CA SER A 70 14.49 -25.16 -10.89
C SER A 70 15.22 -24.09 -11.72
N SER A 71 16.54 -24.17 -11.79
CA SER A 71 17.34 -23.24 -12.61
C SER A 71 16.92 -23.23 -14.07
N GLU A 72 16.46 -24.36 -14.61
CA GLU A 72 15.95 -24.47 -15.96
C GLU A 72 14.67 -23.63 -16.15
N LEU A 73 13.69 -23.75 -15.23
CA LEU A 73 12.47 -22.94 -15.27
C LEU A 73 12.76 -21.46 -15.08
N VAL A 74 13.64 -21.10 -14.13
CA VAL A 74 14.08 -19.72 -13.91
C VAL A 74 14.64 -19.10 -15.18
N ASN A 75 15.57 -19.79 -15.84
CA ASN A 75 16.19 -19.32 -17.09
C ASN A 75 15.17 -19.22 -18.23
N LYS A 76 14.13 -20.05 -18.23
CA LYS A 76 13.10 -20.02 -19.25
C LYS A 76 12.13 -18.86 -19.08
N ILE A 77 11.68 -18.57 -17.83
CA ILE A 77 10.62 -17.59 -17.59
C ILE A 77 11.15 -16.19 -17.29
N ASN A 78 12.32 -16.07 -16.67
CA ASN A 78 12.89 -14.76 -16.29
C ASN A 78 14.42 -14.81 -16.15
N PRO A 79 15.15 -15.02 -17.27
CA PRO A 79 16.61 -15.17 -17.25
C PRO A 79 17.37 -13.93 -16.78
N GLN A 80 16.77 -12.75 -16.87
CA GLN A 80 17.37 -11.48 -16.48
C GLN A 80 16.99 -11.03 -15.07
N ASP A 81 16.22 -11.84 -14.34
CA ASP A 81 15.71 -11.53 -12.99
C ASP A 81 15.00 -10.16 -12.91
N LEU A 82 14.16 -9.86 -13.90
CA LEU A 82 13.43 -8.61 -13.99
C LEU A 82 12.21 -8.60 -13.07
N ALA A 83 11.89 -7.43 -12.55
CA ALA A 83 10.56 -7.12 -12.03
C ALA A 83 9.69 -6.60 -13.18
N VAL A 84 8.63 -7.31 -13.51
CA VAL A 84 7.78 -7.05 -14.67
C VAL A 84 6.38 -6.62 -14.22
N CYS A 85 5.78 -5.68 -14.92
CA CYS A 85 4.36 -5.40 -14.85
C CYS A 85 3.81 -5.19 -16.27
N ASP A 86 2.55 -5.58 -16.49
CA ASP A 86 1.85 -5.32 -17.74
C ASP A 86 1.36 -3.85 -17.83
N PRO A 87 0.94 -3.39 -19.01
CA PRO A 87 0.45 -2.02 -19.20
C PRO A 87 -1.01 -1.80 -18.80
N ASN A 88 -1.70 -2.83 -18.31
CA ASN A 88 -3.13 -2.74 -17.96
C ASN A 88 -3.37 -1.82 -16.76
N TYR A 89 -4.56 -1.22 -16.68
CA TYR A 89 -4.98 -0.46 -15.49
C TYR A 89 -5.14 -1.36 -14.26
N ILE A 90 -5.66 -2.58 -14.46
CA ILE A 90 -5.68 -3.63 -13.43
C ILE A 90 -4.49 -4.55 -13.70
N LEU A 91 -3.31 -3.99 -13.51
CA LEU A 91 -2.04 -4.60 -13.87
C LEU A 91 -1.78 -5.92 -13.15
N GLU A 92 -1.14 -6.82 -13.87
CA GLU A 92 -0.44 -7.99 -13.34
C GLU A 92 1.03 -7.63 -13.16
N TYR A 93 1.62 -8.10 -12.07
CA TYR A 93 3.03 -7.84 -11.78
C TYR A 93 3.67 -9.10 -11.21
N PHE A 94 4.90 -9.34 -11.61
CA PHE A 94 5.59 -10.57 -11.24
C PHE A 94 7.10 -10.41 -11.24
N ARG A 95 7.76 -11.18 -10.39
CA ARG A 95 9.21 -11.27 -10.29
C ARG A 95 9.61 -12.56 -9.59
N LEU A 96 10.91 -12.89 -9.62
CA LEU A 96 11.46 -13.92 -8.76
C LEU A 96 11.83 -13.34 -7.37
N SER A 97 11.67 -14.16 -6.34
CA SER A 97 12.25 -13.91 -5.01
C SER A 97 13.73 -14.33 -4.97
N ALA A 98 14.44 -13.99 -3.89
CA ALA A 98 15.83 -14.37 -3.71
C ALA A 98 16.05 -15.90 -3.71
N ASP A 99 15.07 -16.66 -3.20
CA ASP A 99 15.05 -18.12 -3.21
C ASP A 99 14.37 -18.72 -4.45
N LYS A 100 14.28 -17.93 -5.54
CA LYS A 100 13.81 -18.34 -6.88
C LYS A 100 12.37 -18.82 -6.95
N ARG A 101 11.49 -18.27 -6.12
CA ARG A 101 10.04 -18.45 -6.26
C ARG A 101 9.46 -17.44 -7.23
N LEU A 102 8.51 -17.84 -8.06
CA LEU A 102 7.72 -16.85 -8.79
C LEU A 102 6.73 -16.19 -7.81
N LEU A 103 6.83 -14.87 -7.66
CA LEU A 103 5.83 -14.02 -7.04
C LEU A 103 4.98 -13.42 -8.15
N PHE A 104 3.68 -13.73 -8.16
CA PHE A 104 2.73 -13.20 -9.16
C PHE A 104 1.59 -12.48 -8.45
N GLY A 105 1.38 -11.22 -8.77
CA GLY A 105 0.42 -10.34 -8.11
C GLY A 105 -0.56 -9.68 -9.07
N ARG A 106 -1.76 -9.38 -8.53
CA ARG A 106 -2.82 -8.65 -9.23
C ARG A 106 -3.74 -7.94 -8.25
N ARG A 107 -4.35 -6.85 -8.70
CA ARG A 107 -5.46 -6.20 -7.98
C ARG A 107 -6.77 -6.92 -8.27
N PHE A 108 -7.56 -7.15 -7.20
CA PHE A 108 -8.89 -7.73 -7.31
C PHE A 108 -9.90 -6.95 -6.46
N PRO A 109 -11.21 -7.00 -6.78
CA PRO A 109 -12.24 -6.71 -5.80
C PRO A 109 -12.02 -7.59 -4.56
N TYR A 110 -12.38 -7.07 -3.39
CA TYR A 110 -12.21 -7.80 -2.14
C TYR A 110 -13.01 -9.13 -2.15
N PHE A 111 -12.34 -10.26 -1.94
CA PHE A 111 -12.94 -11.58 -1.79
C PHE A 111 -12.37 -12.39 -0.62
N GLY A 112 -11.86 -11.68 0.42
CA GLY A 112 -11.27 -12.28 1.61
C GLY A 112 -9.76 -12.46 1.52
N ASP A 113 -9.17 -12.85 2.64
CA ASP A 113 -7.71 -13.06 2.78
C ASP A 113 -7.36 -14.56 2.91
N ASN A 114 -8.29 -15.48 2.50
CA ASN A 114 -8.02 -16.91 2.50
C ASN A 114 -7.01 -17.27 1.39
N PRO A 115 -5.86 -17.88 1.74
CA PRO A 115 -4.80 -18.22 0.78
C PRO A 115 -5.27 -19.09 -0.39
N GLU A 116 -6.16 -20.06 -0.14
CA GLU A 116 -6.65 -20.96 -1.19
C GLU A 116 -7.56 -20.23 -2.20
N ILE A 117 -8.42 -19.33 -1.71
CA ILE A 117 -9.25 -18.50 -2.59
C ILE A 117 -8.37 -17.61 -3.46
N ILE A 118 -7.31 -17.02 -2.87
CA ILE A 118 -6.35 -16.18 -3.59
C ILE A 118 -5.62 -16.99 -4.67
N LYS A 119 -5.11 -18.17 -4.32
CA LYS A 119 -4.41 -19.07 -5.26
C LYS A 119 -5.33 -19.47 -6.43
N ASN A 120 -6.55 -19.92 -6.14
CA ASN A 120 -7.52 -20.32 -7.15
C ASN A 120 -7.90 -19.17 -8.11
N ALA A 121 -7.88 -17.92 -7.64
CA ALA A 121 -8.16 -16.76 -8.47
C ALA A 121 -6.98 -16.32 -9.35
N LEU A 122 -5.74 -16.47 -8.86
CA LEU A 122 -4.53 -15.96 -9.50
C LEU A 122 -3.83 -16.99 -10.39
N ILE A 123 -3.81 -18.27 -10.03
CA ILE A 123 -3.14 -19.32 -10.80
C ILE A 123 -3.61 -19.35 -12.27
N PRO A 124 -4.92 -19.31 -12.61
CA PRO A 124 -5.34 -19.27 -14.01
C PRO A 124 -4.86 -18.06 -14.80
N LYS A 125 -4.63 -16.93 -14.12
CA LYS A 125 -4.06 -15.72 -14.74
C LYS A 125 -2.56 -15.87 -14.97
N MET A 126 -1.86 -16.35 -13.96
CA MET A 126 -0.44 -16.63 -14.03
C MET A 126 -0.12 -17.64 -15.15
N LEU A 127 -0.93 -18.71 -15.30
CA LEU A 127 -0.75 -19.71 -16.36
C LEU A 127 -0.97 -19.17 -17.77
N LYS A 128 -1.65 -18.04 -17.95
CA LYS A 128 -1.73 -17.36 -19.24
C LYS A 128 -0.39 -16.71 -19.62
N VAL A 129 0.38 -16.27 -18.63
CA VAL A 129 1.71 -15.66 -18.82
C VAL A 129 2.79 -16.74 -18.88
N TYR A 130 2.73 -17.72 -17.99
CA TYR A 130 3.69 -18.79 -17.81
C TYR A 130 3.05 -20.17 -17.84
N PRO A 131 2.62 -20.68 -19.00
CA PRO A 131 1.98 -22.00 -19.11
C PRO A 131 2.91 -23.14 -18.69
N GLU A 132 4.23 -22.92 -18.70
CA GLU A 132 5.24 -23.88 -18.23
C GLU A 132 5.08 -24.26 -16.75
N LEU A 133 4.47 -23.38 -15.96
CA LEU A 133 4.31 -23.57 -14.51
C LEU A 133 3.03 -24.32 -14.14
N LYS A 134 2.35 -24.99 -15.09
CA LYS A 134 1.09 -25.72 -14.83
C LYS A 134 1.19 -26.80 -13.74
N ASN A 135 2.38 -27.39 -13.58
CA ASN A 135 2.66 -28.45 -12.60
C ASN A 135 3.41 -27.92 -11.36
N THR A 136 3.62 -26.61 -11.26
CA THR A 136 4.31 -25.98 -10.14
C THR A 136 3.33 -25.80 -8.96
N ASN A 137 3.76 -26.15 -7.76
CA ASN A 137 2.98 -25.91 -6.56
C ASN A 137 3.09 -24.43 -6.12
N PHE A 138 1.96 -23.84 -5.71
CA PHE A 138 1.91 -22.51 -5.13
C PHE A 138 1.69 -22.62 -3.61
N GLU A 139 2.76 -22.40 -2.85
CA GLU A 139 2.75 -22.58 -1.39
C GLU A 139 2.07 -21.41 -0.68
N PHE A 140 2.19 -20.20 -1.22
CA PHE A 140 1.74 -18.98 -0.56
C PHE A 140 0.64 -18.27 -1.35
N GLY A 141 -0.29 -17.67 -0.61
CA GLY A 141 -1.26 -16.72 -1.11
C GLY A 141 -1.56 -15.69 -0.02
N TRP A 142 -1.38 -14.41 -0.30
CA TRP A 142 -1.66 -13.35 0.67
C TRP A 142 -2.14 -12.07 0.01
N GLY A 143 -2.74 -11.18 0.78
CA GLY A 143 -3.21 -9.88 0.33
C GLY A 143 -2.75 -8.75 1.22
N GLY A 144 -2.78 -7.55 0.67
CA GLY A 144 -2.53 -6.31 1.38
C GLY A 144 -3.41 -5.18 0.86
N THR A 145 -3.59 -4.14 1.68
CA THR A 145 -4.36 -2.97 1.27
C THR A 145 -3.41 -1.84 0.88
N ILE A 146 -3.55 -1.36 -0.34
CA ILE A 146 -2.84 -0.17 -0.82
C ILE A 146 -3.76 1.05 -0.74
N GLY A 147 -3.19 2.20 -0.40
CA GLY A 147 -3.89 3.48 -0.40
C GLY A 147 -3.80 4.15 -1.77
N VAL A 148 -4.94 4.32 -2.43
CA VAL A 148 -5.02 4.94 -3.75
C VAL A 148 -5.64 6.32 -3.64
N THR A 149 -4.99 7.34 -4.18
CA THR A 149 -5.52 8.72 -4.32
C THR A 149 -6.19 8.92 -5.67
N VAL A 150 -7.07 9.90 -5.80
CA VAL A 150 -7.76 10.19 -7.06
C VAL A 150 -6.78 10.49 -8.20
N ASN A 151 -5.77 11.29 -7.93
CA ASN A 151 -4.76 11.73 -8.91
C ASN A 151 -3.49 10.86 -8.91
N ARG A 152 -3.46 9.77 -8.14
CA ARG A 152 -2.32 8.86 -7.97
C ARG A 152 -1.07 9.50 -7.35
N VAL A 153 -1.14 10.75 -6.92
CA VAL A 153 -0.02 11.46 -6.25
C VAL A 153 -0.05 11.18 -4.76
N PRO A 154 1.09 10.86 -4.12
CA PRO A 154 1.20 10.76 -2.67
C PRO A 154 0.81 12.07 -1.99
N GLN A 155 0.16 11.97 -0.86
CA GLN A 155 -0.31 13.10 -0.08
C GLN A 155 0.56 13.28 1.15
N LEU A 156 1.27 14.40 1.22
CA LEU A 156 2.00 14.87 2.39
C LEU A 156 1.38 16.20 2.82
N GLY A 157 1.04 16.32 4.09
CA GLY A 157 0.39 17.54 4.57
C GLY A 157 0.33 17.65 6.08
N ARG A 158 -0.34 18.69 6.54
CA ARG A 158 -0.49 18.96 7.97
C ARG A 158 -1.97 19.06 8.36
N ILE A 159 -2.28 18.50 9.50
CA ILE A 159 -3.60 18.56 10.15
C ILE A 159 -3.69 19.78 11.05
N SER A 160 -2.62 20.00 11.82
CA SER A 160 -2.37 21.15 12.69
C SER A 160 -0.89 21.47 12.67
N ASP A 161 -0.43 22.46 13.43
CA ASP A 161 0.98 22.90 13.42
C ASP A 161 1.97 21.79 13.78
N ASN A 162 1.53 20.78 14.51
CA ASN A 162 2.34 19.70 15.04
C ASN A 162 1.82 18.28 14.72
N ILE A 163 0.81 18.16 13.86
CA ILE A 163 0.31 16.87 13.37
C ILE A 163 0.42 16.83 11.85
N PHE A 164 1.26 15.95 11.34
CA PHE A 164 1.54 15.76 9.92
C PHE A 164 0.99 14.42 9.44
N TYR A 165 0.84 14.27 8.12
CA TYR A 165 0.46 13.00 7.52
C TYR A 165 1.20 12.72 6.22
N SER A 166 1.41 11.43 5.95
CA SER A 166 1.94 10.93 4.68
C SER A 166 1.20 9.65 4.30
N GLN A 167 0.51 9.67 3.14
CA GLN A 167 -0.39 8.59 2.72
C GLN A 167 -0.62 8.56 1.21
N GLY A 168 -1.33 7.53 0.72
CA GLY A 168 -1.86 7.50 -0.63
C GLY A 168 -0.82 7.25 -1.72
N TYR A 169 0.09 6.33 -1.51
CA TYR A 169 1.18 6.01 -2.44
C TYR A 169 0.76 5.25 -3.70
N SER A 170 -0.51 4.89 -3.83
CA SER A 170 -1.14 4.32 -5.04
C SER A 170 -0.43 3.09 -5.63
N GLY A 171 0.29 2.32 -4.80
CA GLY A 171 1.05 1.14 -5.21
C GLY A 171 2.55 1.38 -5.45
N HIS A 172 3.03 2.62 -5.39
CA HIS A 172 4.44 2.99 -5.62
C HIS A 172 5.21 3.29 -4.32
N GLY A 173 4.74 2.73 -3.17
CA GLY A 173 5.25 3.08 -1.85
C GLY A 173 6.69 2.69 -1.57
N VAL A 174 7.23 1.62 -2.16
CA VAL A 174 8.52 1.05 -1.78
C VAL A 174 9.67 2.08 -1.82
N ASN A 175 9.76 2.88 -2.87
CA ASN A 175 10.76 3.94 -3.00
C ASN A 175 10.30 5.29 -2.44
N VAL A 176 9.03 5.66 -2.69
CA VAL A 176 8.51 6.98 -2.35
C VAL A 176 8.40 7.19 -0.83
N THR A 177 8.13 6.13 -0.05
CA THR A 177 8.06 6.22 1.42
C THR A 177 9.39 6.61 2.06
N HIS A 178 10.54 6.28 1.46
CA HIS A 178 11.84 6.72 1.96
C HIS A 178 12.01 8.24 1.82
N LEU A 179 11.66 8.79 0.64
CA LEU A 179 11.66 10.23 0.44
C LEU A 179 10.66 10.93 1.38
N ALA A 180 9.45 10.37 1.49
CA ALA A 180 8.44 10.90 2.40
C ALA A 180 8.91 10.90 3.87
N GLY A 181 9.59 9.83 4.30
CA GLY A 181 10.21 9.76 5.63
C GLY A 181 11.26 10.83 5.87
N GLN A 182 12.12 11.12 4.88
CA GLN A 182 13.09 12.21 4.96
C GLN A 182 12.39 13.57 5.08
N ILE A 183 11.37 13.83 4.24
CA ILE A 183 10.62 15.09 4.28
C ILE A 183 9.90 15.26 5.64
N MET A 184 9.36 14.18 6.22
CA MET A 184 8.76 14.24 7.55
C MET A 184 9.80 14.47 8.65
N ALA A 185 10.98 13.91 8.53
CA ALA A 185 12.09 14.19 9.47
C ALA A 185 12.55 15.64 9.37
N ASP A 186 12.68 16.18 8.15
CA ASP A 186 13.07 17.58 7.93
C ASP A 186 12.07 18.55 8.57
N ILE A 187 10.76 18.37 8.35
CA ILE A 187 9.75 19.27 8.94
C ILE A 187 9.72 19.21 10.46
N VAL A 188 9.85 18.02 11.05
CA VAL A 188 9.96 17.85 12.50
C VAL A 188 11.25 18.48 13.03
N GLY A 189 12.34 18.46 12.25
CA GLY A 189 13.61 19.11 12.53
C GLY A 189 13.62 20.62 12.26
N GLY A 190 12.50 21.23 11.83
CA GLY A 190 12.37 22.66 11.59
C GLY A 190 12.66 23.12 10.15
N THR A 191 12.89 22.20 9.21
CA THR A 191 13.15 22.53 7.79
C THR A 191 11.92 22.19 6.94
N ALA A 192 11.20 23.21 6.46
CA ALA A 192 9.90 23.05 5.80
C ALA A 192 9.96 23.05 4.27
N GLU A 193 11.06 23.43 3.63
CA GLU A 193 11.14 23.73 2.19
C GLU A 193 10.55 22.63 1.30
N ARG A 194 11.02 21.39 1.43
CA ARG A 194 10.51 20.26 0.65
C ARG A 194 9.08 19.90 1.02
N PHE A 195 8.76 19.95 2.30
CA PHE A 195 7.41 19.67 2.79
C PHE A 195 6.40 20.65 2.20
N ASP A 196 6.70 21.94 2.16
CA ASP A 196 5.81 22.99 1.68
C ASP A 196 5.47 22.84 0.18
N VAL A 197 6.40 22.28 -0.62
CA VAL A 197 6.12 21.97 -2.02
C VAL A 197 5.02 20.90 -2.13
N PHE A 198 5.16 19.79 -1.40
CA PHE A 198 4.18 18.69 -1.44
C PHE A 198 2.86 19.05 -0.76
N SER A 199 2.87 19.81 0.33
CA SER A 199 1.67 20.21 1.08
C SER A 199 0.74 21.14 0.31
N LYS A 200 1.22 21.78 -0.76
CA LYS A 200 0.38 22.54 -1.69
C LYS A 200 -0.55 21.67 -2.55
N ILE A 201 -0.21 20.39 -2.70
CA ILE A 201 -1.03 19.42 -3.43
C ILE A 201 -2.17 18.97 -2.51
N LYS A 202 -3.32 19.64 -2.60
CA LYS A 202 -4.46 19.33 -1.74
C LYS A 202 -5.06 17.96 -2.06
N PRO A 203 -5.46 17.18 -1.05
CA PRO A 203 -6.18 15.93 -1.25
C PRO A 203 -7.47 16.15 -2.02
N ILE A 204 -7.70 15.35 -3.06
CA ILE A 204 -8.99 15.25 -3.73
C ILE A 204 -9.79 14.17 -3.02
N ILE A 205 -10.96 14.53 -2.51
CA ILE A 205 -11.82 13.61 -1.75
C ILE A 205 -12.68 12.80 -2.71
N PHE A 206 -12.72 11.48 -2.52
CA PHE A 206 -13.60 10.60 -3.29
C PHE A 206 -15.07 10.90 -2.98
N PRO A 207 -15.95 10.94 -4.01
CA PRO A 207 -17.39 11.14 -3.83
C PRO A 207 -17.97 10.09 -2.86
N GLY A 208 -18.87 10.52 -1.95
CA GLY A 208 -19.46 9.65 -0.93
C GLY A 208 -18.51 9.26 0.20
N GLN A 209 -17.27 9.78 0.18
CA GLN A 209 -16.26 9.56 1.23
C GLN A 209 -16.14 8.08 1.64
N HIS A 210 -16.40 7.77 2.93
CA HIS A 210 -16.30 6.42 3.48
C HIS A 210 -17.55 5.55 3.28
N LEU A 211 -18.73 6.15 2.98
CA LEU A 211 -20.01 5.43 2.91
C LEU A 211 -20.09 4.49 1.70
N PHE A 212 -19.62 4.92 0.53
CA PHE A 212 -19.71 4.17 -0.73
C PHE A 212 -18.36 3.68 -1.26
N ARG A 213 -17.33 3.64 -0.42
CA ARG A 213 -15.96 3.33 -0.89
C ARG A 213 -15.83 1.95 -1.56
N ASN A 214 -16.48 0.92 -1.03
CA ASN A 214 -16.42 -0.43 -1.61
C ASN A 214 -17.14 -0.50 -2.96
N GLN A 215 -18.27 0.18 -3.08
CA GLN A 215 -19.03 0.32 -4.32
C GLN A 215 -18.21 1.10 -5.36
N LEU A 216 -17.57 2.19 -4.98
CA LEU A 216 -16.70 2.97 -5.85
C LEU A 216 -15.49 2.17 -6.33
N VAL A 217 -14.85 1.38 -5.45
CA VAL A 217 -13.78 0.45 -5.85
C VAL A 217 -14.28 -0.54 -6.88
N SER A 218 -15.43 -1.17 -6.62
CA SER A 218 -16.00 -2.18 -7.51
C SER A 218 -16.38 -1.61 -8.88
N LEU A 219 -17.03 -0.44 -8.91
CA LEU A 219 -17.39 0.26 -10.15
C LEU A 219 -16.16 0.72 -10.92
N GLY A 220 -15.17 1.30 -10.23
CA GLY A 220 -13.91 1.70 -10.85
C GLY A 220 -13.14 0.52 -11.44
N MET A 221 -13.12 -0.62 -10.74
CA MET A 221 -12.48 -1.82 -11.27
C MET A 221 -13.24 -2.42 -12.46
N LEU A 222 -14.59 -2.36 -12.46
CA LEU A 222 -15.39 -2.78 -13.61
C LEU A 222 -15.10 -1.89 -14.84
N TYR A 223 -15.08 -0.58 -14.64
CA TYR A 223 -14.75 0.38 -15.68
C TYR A 223 -13.36 0.12 -16.29
N TYR A 224 -12.33 -0.03 -15.46
CA TYR A 224 -10.99 -0.28 -15.96
C TYR A 224 -10.85 -1.67 -16.61
N ARG A 225 -11.59 -2.70 -16.15
CA ARG A 225 -11.64 -3.99 -16.85
C ARG A 225 -12.22 -3.89 -18.26
N LEU A 226 -13.21 -3.02 -18.45
CA LEU A 226 -13.76 -2.78 -19.78
C LEU A 226 -12.74 -2.09 -20.67
N ILE A 227 -11.99 -1.11 -20.15
CA ILE A 227 -10.91 -0.45 -20.90
C ILE A 227 -9.79 -1.44 -21.23
N ASP A 228 -9.37 -2.27 -20.28
CA ASP A 228 -8.31 -3.28 -20.50
C ASP A 228 -8.73 -4.39 -21.48
N ALA A 229 -10.01 -4.51 -21.83
CA ALA A 229 -10.54 -5.50 -22.78
C ALA A 229 -10.73 -4.93 -24.22
N LEU A 230 -10.62 -3.61 -24.39
CA LEU A 230 -10.70 -2.91 -25.70
C LEU A 230 -9.31 -2.80 -26.33
#